data_48946e4a7d4e217840053edac758560e
#
_entry.id   48946e4a7d4e217840053edac758560e
#
_cell.length_a   1.000
_cell.length_b   1.000
_cell.length_c   1.000
_cell.angle_alpha   90.00
_cell.angle_beta   90.00
_cell.angle_gamma   90.00
#
_symmetry.space_group_name_H-M   'P 1'
#
loop_
_entity.id
_entity.type
_entity.pdbx_description
1 polymer ?
#
loop_
_entity_poly.entity_id
_entity_poly.type
_entity_poly.pdbx_seq_one_letter_code
_entity_poly.pdbx_strand_id
1 'polypeptide(L)'
;MTTAFTPNAKNHDGLEPLASRLVKVKDLPWTPIRFPGCHVKTLLVDKQTGLATVLLKMDPGAELPDHEHVMIEQTYMIEGRLVDQEGPDQGIEAGPGDFIWRPAGSRHAVKAPEGALMIAVFQIPNKFFEKDGSIVDQLGHDWGENWSAALARHKEPA
;
A
#
# COMPACT_ATOMS: atom_id res chain seq x y z
N MET A 1 -16.06 -2.19 -18.33
CA MET A 1 -14.64 -2.53 -18.47
C MET A 1 -13.93 -2.25 -17.17
N THR A 2 -12.95 -3.10 -16.80
CA THR A 2 -12.15 -2.82 -15.62
C THR A 2 -11.23 -1.63 -15.85
N THR A 3 -11.06 -0.80 -14.82
CA THR A 3 -10.07 0.29 -14.79
C THR A 3 -8.81 -0.12 -14.02
N ALA A 4 -8.84 -1.31 -13.41
CA ALA A 4 -7.68 -1.88 -12.72
C ALA A 4 -6.65 -2.40 -13.71
N PHE A 5 -5.38 -2.20 -13.37
CA PHE A 5 -4.25 -2.67 -14.17
C PHE A 5 -3.03 -2.97 -13.29
N THR A 6 -2.05 -3.68 -13.85
CA THR A 6 -0.75 -3.90 -13.22
C THR A 6 0.30 -3.06 -13.94
N PRO A 7 0.87 -2.04 -13.31
CA PRO A 7 1.94 -1.26 -13.93
C PRO A 7 3.13 -2.15 -14.32
N ASN A 8 3.70 -1.90 -15.50
CA ASN A 8 4.88 -2.62 -16.03
C ASN A 8 4.68 -4.10 -16.37
N ALA A 9 3.46 -4.62 -16.36
CA ALA A 9 3.17 -6.02 -16.73
C ALA A 9 3.02 -6.15 -18.27
N LYS A 10 4.11 -6.39 -18.95
CA LYS A 10 4.15 -6.50 -20.43
C LYS A 10 3.30 -7.65 -20.99
N ASN A 11 3.10 -8.72 -20.20
CA ASN A 11 2.30 -9.86 -20.61
C ASN A 11 0.79 -9.62 -20.55
N HIS A 12 0.36 -8.43 -20.18
CA HIS A 12 -1.07 -8.06 -20.17
C HIS A 12 -1.52 -7.35 -21.46
N ASP A 13 -0.57 -6.98 -22.32
CA ASP A 13 -0.88 -6.28 -23.55
C ASP A 13 -1.72 -7.18 -24.48
N GLY A 14 -2.78 -6.60 -25.03
CA GLY A 14 -3.66 -7.31 -25.99
C GLY A 14 -4.60 -8.37 -25.40
N LEU A 15 -4.67 -8.48 -24.06
CA LEU A 15 -5.62 -9.38 -23.44
C LEU A 15 -7.06 -8.90 -23.63
N GLU A 16 -7.97 -9.85 -23.82
CA GLU A 16 -9.40 -9.55 -23.84
C GLU A 16 -9.87 -8.90 -22.53
N PRO A 17 -10.89 -8.03 -22.59
CA PRO A 17 -11.32 -7.26 -21.40
C PRO A 17 -11.64 -8.09 -20.15
N LEU A 18 -12.20 -9.29 -20.34
CA LEU A 18 -12.60 -10.17 -19.24
C LEU A 18 -11.59 -11.28 -18.94
N ALA A 19 -10.45 -11.30 -19.64
CA ALA A 19 -9.42 -12.27 -19.35
C ALA A 19 -8.77 -12.00 -17.98
N SER A 20 -8.40 -13.05 -17.28
CA SER A 20 -7.62 -12.94 -16.05
C SER A 20 -6.22 -12.39 -16.34
N ARG A 21 -5.67 -11.63 -15.39
CA ARG A 21 -4.32 -11.08 -15.49
C ARG A 21 -3.39 -11.84 -14.56
N LEU A 22 -2.55 -12.70 -15.15
CA LEU A 22 -1.48 -13.34 -14.40
C LEU A 22 -0.34 -12.33 -14.22
N VAL A 23 -0.02 -11.99 -12.99
CA VAL A 23 1.10 -11.09 -12.67
C VAL A 23 2.33 -11.93 -12.37
N LYS A 24 3.35 -11.83 -13.23
CA LYS A 24 4.66 -12.45 -13.00
C LYS A 24 5.48 -11.52 -12.10
N VAL A 25 5.29 -11.62 -10.82
CA VAL A 25 5.82 -10.67 -9.82
C VAL A 25 7.33 -10.52 -9.88
N LYS A 26 8.06 -11.61 -10.17
CA LYS A 26 9.53 -11.58 -10.32
C LYS A 26 10.01 -10.67 -11.46
N ASP A 27 9.18 -10.48 -12.48
CA ASP A 27 9.53 -9.68 -13.67
C ASP A 27 9.21 -8.18 -13.45
N LEU A 28 8.49 -7.84 -12.38
CA LEU A 28 8.19 -6.45 -12.03
C LEU A 28 9.38 -5.80 -11.31
N PRO A 29 9.67 -4.53 -11.60
CA PRO A 29 10.74 -3.83 -10.90
C PRO A 29 10.35 -3.52 -9.45
N TRP A 30 11.33 -3.55 -8.54
CA TRP A 30 11.21 -2.91 -7.25
C TRP A 30 11.35 -1.40 -7.44
N THR A 31 10.37 -0.65 -6.97
CA THR A 31 10.37 0.82 -7.05
C THR A 31 10.55 1.38 -5.65
N PRO A 32 11.56 2.24 -5.42
CA PRO A 32 11.69 2.90 -4.12
C PRO A 32 10.47 3.80 -3.90
N ILE A 33 9.98 3.78 -2.68
CA ILE A 33 8.98 4.75 -2.24
C ILE A 33 9.67 5.90 -1.50
N ARG A 34 8.88 6.87 -1.01
CA ARG A 34 9.40 8.08 -0.39
C ARG A 34 10.30 7.83 0.82
N PHE A 35 10.15 6.70 1.50
CA PHE A 35 10.85 6.43 2.76
C PHE A 35 12.09 5.55 2.54
N PRO A 36 13.25 5.92 3.13
CA PRO A 36 14.48 5.18 2.93
C PRO A 36 14.34 3.70 3.31
N GLY A 37 14.87 2.82 2.47
CA GLY A 37 14.84 1.38 2.69
C GLY A 37 13.50 0.69 2.38
N CYS A 38 12.52 1.43 1.89
CA CYS A 38 11.22 0.88 1.53
C CYS A 38 11.03 0.84 0.02
N HIS A 39 10.60 -0.31 -0.51
CA HIS A 39 10.39 -0.55 -1.94
C HIS A 39 9.08 -1.28 -2.17
N VAL A 40 8.45 -1.03 -3.30
CA VAL A 40 7.20 -1.71 -3.67
C VAL A 40 7.28 -2.31 -5.07
N LYS A 41 6.51 -3.38 -5.25
CA LYS A 41 6.03 -3.81 -6.56
C LYS A 41 4.51 -3.63 -6.54
N THR A 42 3.99 -2.83 -7.45
CA THR A 42 2.54 -2.64 -7.57
C THR A 42 1.97 -3.80 -8.37
N LEU A 43 1.16 -4.64 -7.71
CA LEU A 43 0.56 -5.82 -8.31
C LEU A 43 -0.76 -5.48 -9.02
N LEU A 44 -1.48 -4.53 -8.49
CA LEU A 44 -2.74 -4.04 -9.04
C LEU A 44 -2.99 -2.63 -8.53
N VAL A 45 -3.50 -1.77 -9.40
CA VAL A 45 -4.01 -0.46 -9.01
C VAL A 45 -5.21 -0.10 -9.87
N ASP A 46 -6.22 0.49 -9.25
CA ASP A 46 -7.37 1.08 -9.90
C ASP A 46 -7.54 2.52 -9.40
N LYS A 47 -7.18 3.47 -10.22
CA LYS A 47 -7.24 4.89 -9.84
C LYS A 47 -8.66 5.42 -9.69
N GLN A 48 -9.65 4.77 -10.29
CA GLN A 48 -11.05 5.20 -10.14
C GLN A 48 -11.64 4.83 -8.80
N THR A 49 -11.31 3.64 -8.30
CA THR A 49 -11.82 3.15 -7.01
C THR A 49 -10.84 3.31 -5.87
N GLY A 50 -9.56 3.52 -6.16
CA GLY A 50 -8.49 3.59 -5.19
C GLY A 50 -7.95 2.22 -4.76
N LEU A 51 -8.52 1.12 -5.26
CA LEU A 51 -8.02 -0.21 -4.91
C LEU A 51 -6.57 -0.38 -5.34
N ALA A 52 -5.72 -0.76 -4.42
CA ALA A 52 -4.32 -1.02 -4.70
C ALA A 52 -3.83 -2.26 -3.93
N THR A 53 -3.04 -3.08 -4.60
CA THR A 53 -2.35 -4.22 -4.00
C THR A 53 -0.87 -4.10 -4.32
N VAL A 54 -0.06 -4.11 -3.28
CA VAL A 54 1.39 -4.00 -3.41
C VAL A 54 2.10 -5.12 -2.67
N LEU A 55 3.27 -5.49 -3.18
CA LEU A 55 4.28 -6.21 -2.41
C LEU A 55 5.23 -5.14 -1.85
N LEU A 56 5.33 -5.05 -0.54
CA LEU A 56 6.17 -4.09 0.16
C LEU A 56 7.37 -4.81 0.77
N LYS A 57 8.56 -4.29 0.48
CA LYS A 57 9.81 -4.72 1.11
C LYS A 57 10.38 -3.57 1.92
N MET A 58 10.74 -3.88 3.16
CA MET A 58 11.44 -2.96 4.05
C MET A 58 12.80 -3.54 4.41
N ASP A 59 13.85 -2.75 4.23
CA ASP A 59 15.20 -3.13 4.65
C ASP A 59 15.29 -3.19 6.19
N PRO A 60 16.26 -3.92 6.78
CA PRO A 60 16.46 -3.92 8.21
C PRO A 60 16.58 -2.51 8.79
N GLY A 61 15.72 -2.20 9.77
CA GLY A 61 15.66 -0.89 10.41
C GLY A 61 14.83 0.16 9.69
N ALA A 62 14.28 -0.14 8.51
CA ALA A 62 13.43 0.80 7.78
C ALA A 62 12.14 1.11 8.55
N GLU A 63 11.63 2.31 8.34
CA GLU A 63 10.44 2.83 9.01
C GLU A 63 9.48 3.43 8.00
N LEU A 64 8.19 3.25 8.25
CA LEU A 64 7.13 4.05 7.65
C LEU A 64 6.65 5.03 8.71
N PRO A 65 6.81 6.34 8.48
CA PRO A 65 6.40 7.34 9.48
C PRO A 65 4.88 7.39 9.62
N ASP A 66 4.43 8.22 10.52
CA ASP A 66 3.02 8.43 10.81
C ASP A 66 2.16 8.61 9.56
N HIS A 67 1.15 7.76 9.42
CA HIS A 67 0.21 7.78 8.31
C HIS A 67 -1.19 7.33 8.76
N GLU A 68 -2.18 7.77 8.00
CA GLU A 68 -3.59 7.43 8.22
C GLU A 68 -4.07 6.43 7.17
N HIS A 69 -4.71 5.38 7.63
CA HIS A 69 -5.46 4.45 6.78
C HIS A 69 -6.81 5.07 6.46
N VAL A 70 -6.94 5.64 5.28
CA VAL A 70 -8.17 6.34 4.86
C VAL A 70 -9.37 5.41 4.84
N MET A 71 -9.14 4.18 4.38
CA MET A 71 -10.07 3.05 4.46
C MET A 71 -9.33 1.81 4.96
N ILE A 72 -9.95 0.65 4.95
CA ILE A 72 -9.31 -0.58 5.43
C ILE A 72 -8.04 -0.89 4.64
N GLU A 73 -6.97 -1.22 5.36
CA GLU A 73 -5.79 -1.88 4.83
C GLU A 73 -5.73 -3.31 5.35
N GLN A 74 -5.34 -4.24 4.48
CA GLN A 74 -5.10 -5.64 4.82
C GLN A 74 -3.65 -5.98 4.50
N THR A 75 -2.95 -6.63 5.43
CA THR A 75 -1.54 -6.99 5.26
C THR A 75 -1.31 -8.43 5.67
N TYR A 76 -0.67 -9.20 4.78
CA TYR A 76 -0.20 -10.55 5.06
C TYR A 76 1.33 -10.55 5.06
N MET A 77 1.94 -10.97 6.16
CA MET A 77 3.39 -11.02 6.32
C MET A 77 3.96 -12.27 5.66
N ILE A 78 4.99 -12.08 4.83
CA ILE A 78 5.70 -13.17 4.14
C ILE A 78 7.04 -13.45 4.84
N GLU A 79 7.83 -12.41 5.10
CA GLU A 79 9.13 -12.50 5.76
C GLU A 79 9.35 -11.35 6.72
N GLY A 80 10.23 -11.55 7.68
CA GLY A 80 10.64 -10.50 8.61
C GLY A 80 9.59 -10.17 9.66
N ARG A 81 9.63 -8.95 10.19
CA ARG A 81 8.80 -8.52 11.31
C ARG A 81 8.44 -7.06 11.17
N LEU A 82 7.18 -6.75 11.42
CA LEU A 82 6.65 -5.39 11.45
C LEU A 82 6.22 -5.06 12.87
N VAL A 83 6.69 -3.92 13.40
CA VAL A 83 6.38 -3.49 14.77
C VAL A 83 5.75 -2.11 14.74
N ASP A 84 4.56 -1.98 15.33
CA ASP A 84 3.88 -0.69 15.48
C ASP A 84 4.58 0.15 16.53
N GLN A 85 4.88 1.41 16.17
CA GLN A 85 5.71 2.31 16.99
C GLN A 85 4.90 3.27 17.84
N GLU A 86 3.67 3.58 17.45
CA GLU A 86 2.84 4.57 18.11
C GLU A 86 1.35 4.32 17.91
N GLY A 87 0.53 5.06 18.66
CA GLY A 87 -0.91 4.91 18.62
C GLY A 87 -1.43 3.77 19.49
N PRO A 88 -2.71 3.39 19.35
CA PRO A 88 -3.32 2.35 20.18
C PRO A 88 -2.70 0.97 19.98
N ASP A 89 -2.02 0.76 18.85
CA ASP A 89 -1.40 -0.53 18.49
C ASP A 89 0.09 -0.59 18.85
N GLN A 90 0.63 0.40 19.54
CA GLN A 90 2.06 0.45 19.90
C GLN A 90 2.52 -0.86 20.52
N GLY A 91 3.58 -1.44 19.95
CA GLY A 91 4.16 -2.70 20.38
C GLY A 91 3.55 -3.96 19.78
N ILE A 92 2.50 -3.84 18.97
CA ILE A 92 2.01 -4.99 18.21
C ILE A 92 3.07 -5.40 17.20
N GLU A 93 3.34 -6.69 17.14
CA GLU A 93 4.31 -7.28 16.21
C GLU A 93 3.60 -8.28 15.28
N ALA A 94 3.87 -8.15 13.98
CA ALA A 94 3.42 -9.11 12.98
C ALA A 94 4.63 -9.77 12.32
N GLY A 95 4.66 -11.10 12.30
CA GLY A 95 5.71 -11.91 11.69
C GLY A 95 5.18 -12.81 10.58
N PRO A 96 6.05 -13.65 9.98
CA PRO A 96 5.67 -14.50 8.83
C PRO A 96 4.43 -15.34 9.10
N GLY A 97 3.46 -15.29 8.19
CA GLY A 97 2.19 -15.99 8.32
C GLY A 97 1.11 -15.25 9.09
N ASP A 98 1.43 -14.12 9.71
CA ASP A 98 0.44 -13.29 10.38
C ASP A 98 -0.32 -12.42 9.38
N PHE A 99 -1.60 -12.22 9.68
CA PHE A 99 -2.46 -11.29 8.97
C PHE A 99 -2.90 -10.18 9.92
N ILE A 100 -2.74 -8.95 9.49
CA ILE A 100 -3.21 -7.78 10.24
C ILE A 100 -4.04 -6.89 9.33
N TRP A 101 -5.16 -6.38 9.82
CA TRP A 101 -5.93 -5.38 9.10
C TRP A 101 -6.08 -4.13 9.95
N ARG A 102 -6.07 -2.99 9.27
CA ARG A 102 -6.12 -1.68 9.89
C ARG A 102 -7.48 -1.05 9.60
N PRO A 103 -8.24 -0.66 10.62
CA PRO A 103 -9.53 0.01 10.42
C PRO A 103 -9.38 1.34 9.69
N ALA A 104 -10.42 1.72 8.94
CA ALA A 104 -10.50 3.05 8.35
C ALA A 104 -10.40 4.13 9.43
N GLY A 105 -9.58 5.15 9.18
CA GLY A 105 -9.32 6.24 10.11
C GLY A 105 -8.22 5.96 11.14
N SER A 106 -7.69 4.74 11.20
CA SER A 106 -6.58 4.44 12.10
C SER A 106 -5.29 5.11 11.63
N ARG A 107 -4.43 5.45 12.59
CA ARG A 107 -3.19 6.18 12.34
C ARG A 107 -2.06 5.58 13.16
N HIS A 108 -0.91 5.34 12.53
CA HIS A 108 0.25 4.75 13.18
C HIS A 108 1.54 4.99 12.40
N ALA A 109 2.66 4.57 13.02
CA ALA A 109 3.95 4.42 12.38
C ALA A 109 4.46 3.00 12.62
N VAL A 110 5.24 2.46 11.71
CA VAL A 110 5.78 1.08 11.82
C VAL A 110 7.26 1.03 11.51
N LYS A 111 7.91 0.02 12.07
CA LYS A 111 9.34 -0.29 11.86
C LYS A 111 9.50 -1.76 11.54
N ALA A 112 10.48 -2.07 10.70
CA ALA A 112 10.92 -3.42 10.41
C ALA A 112 12.33 -3.65 10.97
N PRO A 113 12.50 -4.06 12.24
CA PRO A 113 13.82 -4.14 12.87
C PRO A 113 14.81 -5.04 12.14
N GLU A 114 14.36 -6.18 11.62
CA GLU A 114 15.15 -7.11 10.83
C GLU A 114 14.78 -7.11 9.33
N GLY A 115 14.03 -6.10 8.90
CA GLY A 115 13.43 -6.08 7.58
C GLY A 115 12.08 -6.78 7.56
N ALA A 116 11.37 -6.62 6.44
CA ALA A 116 10.06 -7.25 6.24
C ALA A 116 9.72 -7.37 4.77
N LEU A 117 8.93 -8.38 4.43
CA LEU A 117 8.31 -8.55 3.13
C LEU A 117 6.84 -8.90 3.38
N MET A 118 5.93 -8.17 2.73
CA MET A 118 4.50 -8.34 2.93
C MET A 118 3.71 -8.00 1.68
N ILE A 119 2.51 -8.55 1.59
CA ILE A 119 1.51 -8.11 0.63
C ILE A 119 0.49 -7.24 1.36
N ALA A 120 0.21 -6.06 0.82
CA ALA A 120 -0.75 -5.13 1.39
C ALA A 120 -1.83 -4.76 0.37
N VAL A 121 -3.08 -4.75 0.83
CA VAL A 121 -4.24 -4.39 0.02
C VAL A 121 -4.89 -3.15 0.63
N PHE A 122 -5.00 -2.09 -0.15
CA PHE A 122 -5.61 -0.82 0.24
C PHE A 122 -6.91 -0.62 -0.54
N GLN A 123 -7.98 -0.28 0.14
CA GLN A 123 -9.17 0.24 -0.56
C GLN A 123 -8.91 1.61 -1.15
N ILE A 124 -8.13 2.43 -0.43
CA ILE A 124 -7.58 3.70 -0.91
C ILE A 124 -6.18 3.86 -0.29
N PRO A 125 -5.18 4.37 -1.03
CA PRO A 125 -3.85 4.62 -0.49
C PRO A 125 -3.84 5.51 0.75
N ASN A 126 -2.90 5.25 1.63
CA ASN A 126 -2.74 5.95 2.90
C ASN A 126 -2.33 7.41 2.71
N LYS A 127 -2.65 8.23 3.70
CA LYS A 127 -2.16 9.61 3.81
C LYS A 127 -0.92 9.66 4.68
N PHE A 128 0.16 10.23 4.15
CA PHE A 128 1.37 10.55 4.89
C PHE A 128 1.43 12.06 5.11
N PHE A 129 1.73 12.47 6.34
CA PHE A 129 1.71 13.87 6.75
C PHE A 129 3.13 14.43 6.78
N GLU A 130 3.41 15.38 5.91
CA GLU A 130 4.72 16.02 5.80
C GLU A 130 4.88 17.15 6.83
N LYS A 131 6.14 17.49 7.13
CA LYS A 131 6.45 18.56 8.09
C LYS A 131 5.96 19.94 7.66
N ASP A 132 5.83 20.17 6.36
CA ASP A 132 5.32 21.41 5.79
C ASP A 132 3.78 21.49 5.75
N GLY A 133 3.10 20.45 6.24
CA GLY A 133 1.65 20.36 6.26
C GLY A 133 1.04 19.73 5.01
N SER A 134 1.83 19.42 4.00
CA SER A 134 1.33 18.72 2.82
C SER A 134 0.99 17.26 3.15
N ILE A 135 0.05 16.71 2.39
CA ILE A 135 -0.40 15.31 2.52
C ILE A 135 -0.09 14.59 1.22
N VAL A 136 0.70 13.54 1.32
CA VAL A 136 1.17 12.78 0.16
C VAL A 136 0.83 11.30 0.29
N ASP A 137 0.81 10.58 -0.84
CA ASP A 137 0.75 9.12 -0.84
C ASP A 137 2.15 8.51 -0.65
N GLN A 138 2.26 7.19 -0.66
CA GLN A 138 3.53 6.48 -0.46
C GLN A 138 4.59 6.79 -1.52
N LEU A 139 4.19 7.26 -2.69
CA LEU A 139 5.10 7.67 -3.76
C LEU A 139 5.50 9.14 -3.69
N GLY A 140 4.92 9.90 -2.76
CA GLY A 140 5.16 11.33 -2.58
C GLY A 140 4.31 12.23 -3.46
N HIS A 141 3.29 11.69 -4.12
CA HIS A 141 2.34 12.47 -4.91
C HIS A 141 1.30 13.12 -4.00
N ASP A 142 0.78 14.30 -4.40
CA ASP A 142 -0.32 14.93 -3.66
C ASP A 142 -1.50 13.97 -3.52
N TRP A 143 -1.88 13.71 -2.27
CA TRP A 143 -2.91 12.73 -1.98
C TRP A 143 -4.28 13.19 -2.50
N GLY A 144 -4.61 14.47 -2.29
CA GLY A 144 -5.90 15.03 -2.68
C GLY A 144 -6.12 14.98 -4.20
N GLU A 145 -5.12 15.37 -4.96
CA GLU A 145 -5.17 15.34 -6.43
C GLU A 145 -5.35 13.93 -6.97
N ASN A 146 -4.70 12.95 -6.36
CA ASN A 146 -4.70 11.58 -6.88
C ASN A 146 -5.88 10.73 -6.38
N TRP A 147 -6.36 10.94 -5.17
CA TRP A 147 -7.24 9.96 -4.50
C TRP A 147 -8.56 10.52 -3.95
N SER A 148 -8.75 11.84 -3.88
CA SER A 148 -9.99 12.39 -3.34
C SER A 148 -11.23 12.03 -4.17
N ALA A 149 -11.11 11.93 -5.48
CA ALA A 149 -12.20 11.50 -6.35
C ALA A 149 -12.58 10.03 -6.10
N ALA A 150 -11.60 9.16 -5.91
CA ALA A 150 -11.83 7.76 -5.55
C ALA A 150 -12.51 7.64 -4.19
N LEU A 151 -12.07 8.42 -3.19
CA LEU A 151 -12.71 8.44 -1.88
C LEU A 151 -14.17 8.89 -1.96
N ALA A 152 -14.48 9.89 -2.77
CA ALA A 152 -15.85 10.37 -2.96
C ALA A 152 -16.78 9.25 -3.45
N ARG A 153 -16.31 8.38 -4.35
CA ARG A 153 -17.09 7.23 -4.84
C ARG A 153 -17.51 6.26 -3.73
N HIS A 154 -16.68 6.07 -2.72
CA HIS A 154 -17.01 5.20 -1.58
C HIS A 154 -18.05 5.80 -0.64
N LYS A 155 -18.25 7.12 -0.70
CA LYS A 155 -19.22 7.85 0.13
C LYS A 155 -20.57 8.05 -0.55
N GLU A 156 -20.68 7.78 -1.84
CA GLU A 156 -21.95 7.88 -2.56
C GLU A 156 -22.90 6.77 -2.10
N PRO A 157 -24.16 7.08 -1.80
CA PRO A 157 -25.14 6.05 -1.48
C PRO A 157 -25.35 5.14 -2.69
N ALA A 158 -25.48 3.86 -2.40
CA ALA A 158 -25.73 2.86 -3.44
C ALA A 158 -27.12 3.07 -4.09
#